data_02ecb1694fb57a5ccc3bf151d3e5d5be
#
_entry.id   02ecb1694fb57a5ccc3bf151d3e5d5be
#
_cell.length_a   1.000
_cell.length_b   1.000
_cell.length_c   1.000
_cell.angle_alpha   90.00
_cell.angle_beta   90.00
_cell.angle_gamma   90.00
#
_symmetry.space_group_name_H-M   'P 1'
#
loop_
_entity.id
_entity.type
_entity.pdbx_description
1 polymer ?
#
loop_
_entity_poly.entity_id
_entity_poly.type
_entity_poly.pdbx_seq_one_letter_code
_entity_poly.pdbx_strand_id
1 'polypeptide(L)'
;MLKDRSLDTITAIATAMSSSGIGIIRVSGDQAVPIVSRIFESKKGNFDLNTAPSHRIYYGMIHDGDEMLDEVLVMLMRGPHSYTAEDTVEIDCHGGVLVMKKILETVIKYGARPAEPGEFTKRAFLNGRIDLSQAEAVIDVINAQNDYAVKSSVSQLKGSVSKKVKDLRERILYQIAFIESALDDPEHISLDGYEEELSGKLDTMTGEIEKLVRSADSGRVVSEGIRTVILGKPNAGKSSLMNVLLGEERAIVTDIAGTTRDTLEEHIRMHGISLNIIDTAGIRETDDVVEQIGVSRAKLAADEADLIIYVVDGSRELDENDAQIMELIRDRKAVVLLNKTDLETVISEELLQEKTGKTVISISAKEETGIDKLEKTIQNLFYEGSIDFNDEILITNVRHKTALQNALNSLYMVKQSIENQMPEDFLTIDLMDAYEQLGTIIGEAVEDDLVNEIFGKFCMGK
;
A
#
# COMPACT_ATOMS: atom_id res chain seq x y z
N MET A 1 2.02 7.04 28.74
CA MET A 1 2.50 8.33 28.15
C MET A 1 1.73 8.81 26.91
N LEU A 2 0.96 7.95 26.19
CA LEU A 2 0.14 8.38 25.03
C LEU A 2 -1.08 9.26 25.41
N LYS A 3 -1.63 9.16 26.61
CA LYS A 3 -2.81 9.93 27.03
C LYS A 3 -2.57 11.43 27.22
N ASP A 4 -1.35 11.89 27.43
CA ASP A 4 -1.06 13.30 27.75
C ASP A 4 -0.90 14.19 26.50
N ARG A 5 -0.55 13.62 25.34
CA ARG A 5 -0.45 14.35 24.05
C ARG A 5 -1.78 14.46 23.29
N SER A 6 -2.81 13.70 23.66
CA SER A 6 -4.14 13.75 23.02
C SER A 6 -4.98 14.98 23.39
N LEU A 7 -4.52 15.81 24.33
CA LEU A 7 -5.22 17.04 24.75
C LEU A 7 -4.83 18.28 23.93
N ASP A 8 -3.79 18.19 23.10
CA ASP A 8 -3.32 19.33 22.31
C ASP A 8 -4.16 19.51 21.04
N THR A 9 -4.38 20.73 20.65
CA THR A 9 -4.95 21.04 19.34
C THR A 9 -3.85 21.14 18.30
N ILE A 10 -3.98 20.38 17.22
CA ILE A 10 -3.02 20.30 16.12
C ILE A 10 -3.52 20.98 14.86
N THR A 11 -2.60 21.42 14.01
CA THR A 11 -2.91 22.03 12.72
C THR A 11 -1.87 21.68 11.67
N ALA A 12 -2.31 21.52 10.43
CA ALA A 12 -1.43 21.39 9.27
C ALA A 12 -2.14 21.82 7.99
N ILE A 13 -1.35 22.07 6.93
CA ILE A 13 -1.86 22.19 5.57
C ILE A 13 -2.19 20.77 5.07
N ALA A 14 -3.44 20.55 4.68
CA ALA A 14 -3.96 19.24 4.26
C ALA A 14 -3.92 19.01 2.74
N THR A 15 -3.62 20.05 1.96
CA THR A 15 -3.45 20.00 0.49
C THR A 15 -1.98 20.06 0.11
N ALA A 16 -1.68 19.75 -1.17
CA ALA A 16 -0.31 19.87 -1.68
C ALA A 16 0.22 21.33 -1.56
N MET A 17 1.51 21.46 -1.26
CA MET A 17 2.21 22.75 -1.14
C MET A 17 2.61 23.30 -2.52
N SER A 18 1.62 23.47 -3.39
CA SER A 18 1.78 24.03 -4.75
C SER A 18 0.70 25.08 -4.99
N SER A 19 0.92 25.99 -5.95
CA SER A 19 -0.13 26.95 -6.34
C SER A 19 -1.33 26.23 -6.95
N SER A 20 -2.49 26.41 -6.33
CA SER A 20 -3.75 25.77 -6.70
C SER A 20 -4.93 26.72 -6.48
N GLY A 21 -6.12 26.34 -6.92
CA GLY A 21 -7.33 27.16 -6.68
C GLY A 21 -7.74 27.18 -5.22
N ILE A 22 -7.50 26.11 -4.46
CA ILE A 22 -7.91 25.95 -3.06
C ILE A 22 -6.75 25.35 -2.26
N GLY A 23 -6.54 25.87 -1.04
CA GLY A 23 -5.70 25.29 0.00
C GLY A 23 -6.53 25.02 1.24
N ILE A 24 -6.24 23.96 1.97
CA ILE A 24 -6.96 23.55 3.17
C ILE A 24 -6.00 23.52 4.36
N ILE A 25 -6.32 24.27 5.41
CA ILE A 25 -5.68 24.17 6.72
C ILE A 25 -6.63 23.42 7.64
N ARG A 26 -6.17 22.29 8.18
CA ARG A 26 -6.95 21.45 9.10
C ARG A 26 -6.50 21.73 10.54
N VAL A 27 -7.47 21.85 11.44
CA VAL A 27 -7.28 22.03 12.88
C VAL A 27 -8.09 20.98 13.61
N SER A 28 -7.50 20.22 14.53
CA SER A 28 -8.18 19.15 15.29
C SER A 28 -7.79 19.18 16.76
N GLY A 29 -8.77 18.95 17.63
CA GLY A 29 -8.61 18.91 19.08
C GLY A 29 -9.63 19.79 19.80
N ASP A 30 -9.63 19.75 21.13
CA ASP A 30 -10.63 20.43 21.99
C ASP A 30 -10.67 21.95 21.80
N GLN A 31 -9.56 22.56 21.40
CA GLN A 31 -9.46 24.00 21.15
C GLN A 31 -9.58 24.37 19.66
N ALA A 32 -9.88 23.43 18.76
CA ALA A 32 -9.95 23.71 17.34
C ALA A 32 -10.99 24.79 17.01
N VAL A 33 -12.19 24.66 17.55
CA VAL A 33 -13.28 25.64 17.32
C VAL A 33 -12.99 26.97 18.00
N PRO A 34 -12.58 27.04 19.30
CA PRO A 34 -12.21 28.29 19.95
C PRO A 34 -11.06 29.06 19.27
N ILE A 35 -10.03 28.34 18.78
CA ILE A 35 -8.89 28.95 18.07
C ILE A 35 -9.38 29.60 16.78
N VAL A 36 -10.10 28.84 15.93
CA VAL A 36 -10.56 29.37 14.64
C VAL A 36 -11.62 30.47 14.83
N SER A 37 -12.46 30.39 15.87
CA SER A 37 -13.45 31.43 16.19
C SER A 37 -12.83 32.80 16.46
N ARG A 38 -11.57 32.85 16.97
CA ARG A 38 -10.88 34.13 17.26
C ARG A 38 -10.32 34.83 16.03
N ILE A 39 -10.11 34.08 14.95
CA ILE A 39 -9.49 34.57 13.72
C ILE A 39 -10.47 34.65 12.56
N PHE A 40 -11.68 34.07 12.69
CA PHE A 40 -12.70 34.01 11.65
C PHE A 40 -13.79 35.04 11.88
N GLU A 41 -14.03 35.88 10.88
CA GLU A 41 -15.15 36.80 10.81
C GLU A 41 -16.14 36.42 9.76
N SER A 42 -17.37 36.08 10.17
CA SER A 42 -18.44 35.71 9.22
C SER A 42 -19.07 36.95 8.57
N LYS A 43 -19.35 36.89 7.27
CA LYS A 43 -20.10 37.95 6.57
C LYS A 43 -21.55 38.14 7.05
N LYS A 44 -22.08 37.21 7.86
CA LYS A 44 -23.47 37.31 8.36
C LYS A 44 -23.66 38.24 9.56
N GLY A 45 -22.61 38.86 10.12
CA GLY A 45 -22.69 39.67 11.34
C GLY A 45 -23.25 38.88 12.55
N ASN A 46 -22.83 39.21 13.76
CA ASN A 46 -23.23 38.54 15.01
C ASN A 46 -23.24 37.00 14.95
N PHE A 47 -22.19 36.42 14.36
CA PHE A 47 -22.01 34.99 14.21
C PHE A 47 -20.87 34.51 15.12
N ASP A 48 -21.13 33.45 15.91
CA ASP A 48 -20.14 32.84 16.77
C ASP A 48 -19.95 31.37 16.34
N LEU A 49 -18.74 31.00 15.88
CA LEU A 49 -18.38 29.67 15.47
C LEU A 49 -18.49 28.67 16.64
N ASN A 50 -18.28 29.12 17.89
CA ASN A 50 -18.37 28.26 19.07
C ASN A 50 -19.78 27.68 19.28
N THR A 51 -20.82 28.41 18.88
CA THR A 51 -22.22 28.01 19.02
C THR A 51 -22.81 27.51 17.71
N ALA A 52 -22.04 27.54 16.62
CA ALA A 52 -22.48 27.17 15.30
C ALA A 52 -22.79 25.67 15.18
N PRO A 53 -23.82 25.28 14.39
CA PRO A 53 -24.12 23.88 14.09
C PRO A 53 -22.98 23.15 13.38
N SER A 54 -22.74 21.90 13.78
CA SER A 54 -21.79 20.99 13.14
C SER A 54 -22.20 20.60 11.71
N HIS A 55 -21.23 20.16 10.91
CA HIS A 55 -21.41 19.69 9.52
C HIS A 55 -21.99 20.78 8.62
N ARG A 56 -21.52 22.00 8.78
CA ARG A 56 -21.88 23.15 7.95
C ARG A 56 -20.65 23.92 7.51
N ILE A 57 -20.81 24.64 6.41
CA ILE A 57 -19.82 25.53 5.83
C ILE A 57 -20.21 26.97 6.11
N TYR A 58 -19.26 27.76 6.56
CA TYR A 58 -19.42 29.16 6.91
C TYR A 58 -18.48 30.01 6.06
N TYR A 59 -19.06 31.01 5.40
CA TYR A 59 -18.31 31.93 4.56
C TYR A 59 -17.92 33.20 5.33
N GLY A 60 -16.68 33.61 5.21
CA GLY A 60 -16.14 34.78 5.89
C GLY A 60 -14.68 35.08 5.56
N MET A 61 -14.00 35.74 6.46
CA MET A 61 -12.62 36.16 6.33
C MET A 61 -11.78 35.62 7.49
N ILE A 62 -10.50 35.38 7.24
CA ILE A 62 -9.50 35.07 8.26
C ILE A 62 -8.66 36.33 8.49
N HIS A 63 -8.47 36.65 9.76
CA HIS A 63 -7.71 37.80 10.23
C HIS A 63 -6.55 37.40 11.15
N ASP A 64 -5.46 38.14 11.10
CA ASP A 64 -4.43 38.18 12.17
C ASP A 64 -4.42 39.55 12.81
N GLY A 65 -5.13 39.71 13.93
CA GLY A 65 -5.45 41.02 14.50
C GLY A 65 -6.28 41.86 13.52
N ASP A 66 -5.76 43.02 13.12
CA ASP A 66 -6.44 43.90 12.16
C ASP A 66 -6.14 43.57 10.68
N GLU A 67 -5.17 42.69 10.41
CA GLU A 67 -4.82 42.29 9.03
C GLU A 67 -5.76 41.18 8.52
N MET A 68 -6.51 41.48 7.46
CA MET A 68 -7.26 40.47 6.72
C MET A 68 -6.29 39.66 5.85
N LEU A 69 -6.26 38.32 6.06
CA LEU A 69 -5.36 37.43 5.35
C LEU A 69 -6.00 36.87 4.09
N ASP A 70 -7.25 36.42 4.19
CA ASP A 70 -7.95 35.82 3.04
C ASP A 70 -9.47 35.73 3.27
N GLU A 71 -10.21 35.57 2.19
CA GLU A 71 -11.62 35.23 2.15
C GLU A 71 -11.77 33.71 2.03
N VAL A 72 -12.50 33.08 2.96
CA VAL A 72 -12.44 31.64 3.18
C VAL A 72 -13.80 30.99 3.36
N LEU A 73 -13.84 29.66 3.21
CA LEU A 73 -14.90 28.80 3.71
C LEU A 73 -14.38 28.04 4.94
N VAL A 74 -15.13 28.05 6.02
CA VAL A 74 -14.81 27.30 7.24
C VAL A 74 -15.79 26.16 7.40
N MET A 75 -15.29 24.93 7.39
CA MET A 75 -16.06 23.71 7.63
C MET A 75 -15.90 23.29 9.09
N LEU A 76 -17.02 23.15 9.81
CA LEU A 76 -17.04 22.75 11.22
C LEU A 76 -17.56 21.32 11.36
N MET A 77 -16.78 20.45 11.99
CA MET A 77 -17.13 19.06 12.32
C MET A 77 -16.85 18.82 13.81
N ARG A 78 -17.90 18.58 14.60
CA ARG A 78 -17.74 18.28 16.03
C ARG A 78 -17.58 16.79 16.26
N GLY A 79 -16.74 16.42 17.20
CA GLY A 79 -16.57 15.08 17.67
C GLY A 79 -17.90 14.47 18.21
N PRO A 80 -18.08 13.13 18.09
CA PRO A 80 -17.18 12.15 17.50
C PRO A 80 -17.31 12.02 15.96
N HIS A 81 -18.17 12.81 15.31
CA HIS A 81 -18.47 12.73 13.89
C HIS A 81 -17.51 13.62 13.05
N SER A 82 -16.22 13.34 13.13
CA SER A 82 -15.15 14.02 12.38
C SER A 82 -14.10 13.01 11.90
N TYR A 83 -13.08 13.48 11.18
CA TYR A 83 -11.99 12.61 10.73
C TYR A 83 -11.21 11.98 11.89
N THR A 84 -10.89 12.77 12.91
CA THR A 84 -10.11 12.33 14.08
C THR A 84 -10.98 11.82 15.24
N ALA A 85 -12.30 11.92 15.12
CA ALA A 85 -13.28 11.80 16.20
C ALA A 85 -13.18 12.92 17.28
N GLU A 86 -12.37 13.97 17.04
CA GLU A 86 -12.28 15.19 17.83
C GLU A 86 -13.02 16.33 17.15
N ASP A 87 -13.17 17.49 17.81
CA ASP A 87 -13.62 18.70 17.14
C ASP A 87 -12.61 19.06 16.05
N THR A 88 -13.07 19.20 14.82
CA THR A 88 -12.24 19.47 13.65
C THR A 88 -12.79 20.68 12.89
N VAL A 89 -11.90 21.57 12.50
CA VAL A 89 -12.21 22.71 11.65
C VAL A 89 -11.29 22.66 10.43
N GLU A 90 -11.86 22.80 9.24
CA GLU A 90 -11.11 22.99 8.00
C GLU A 90 -11.34 24.40 7.50
N ILE A 91 -10.25 25.11 7.16
CA ILE A 91 -10.25 26.43 6.59
C ILE A 91 -9.85 26.28 5.12
N ASP A 92 -10.81 26.42 4.23
CA ASP A 92 -10.62 26.38 2.78
C ASP A 92 -10.31 27.82 2.32
N CYS A 93 -9.06 28.07 2.00
CA CYS A 93 -8.52 29.37 1.56
C CYS A 93 -8.09 29.31 0.09
N HIS A 94 -7.66 30.45 -0.47
CA HIS A 94 -6.99 30.44 -1.75
C HIS A 94 -5.68 29.66 -1.69
N GLY A 95 -5.41 28.80 -2.70
CA GLY A 95 -4.31 27.84 -2.74
C GLY A 95 -2.94 28.43 -3.04
N GLY A 96 -2.71 29.70 -2.69
CA GLY A 96 -1.38 30.32 -2.75
C GLY A 96 -0.51 29.85 -1.59
N VAL A 97 0.70 29.34 -1.87
CA VAL A 97 1.62 28.83 -0.84
C VAL A 97 1.86 29.82 0.29
N LEU A 98 2.00 31.11 -0.03
CA LEU A 98 2.20 32.16 0.96
C LEU A 98 0.96 32.37 1.84
N VAL A 99 -0.23 32.38 1.25
CA VAL A 99 -1.50 32.54 1.97
C VAL A 99 -1.71 31.38 2.93
N MET A 100 -1.55 30.14 2.45
CA MET A 100 -1.66 28.95 3.30
C MET A 100 -0.70 28.98 4.48
N LYS A 101 0.57 29.40 4.26
CA LYS A 101 1.56 29.54 5.34
C LYS A 101 1.14 30.61 6.36
N LYS A 102 0.71 31.79 5.91
CA LYS A 102 0.25 32.87 6.82
C LYS A 102 -0.93 32.41 7.68
N ILE A 103 -1.93 31.74 7.10
CA ILE A 103 -3.08 31.23 7.86
C ILE A 103 -2.63 30.15 8.86
N LEU A 104 -1.75 29.20 8.44
CA LEU A 104 -1.20 28.19 9.34
C LEU A 104 -0.46 28.84 10.53
N GLU A 105 0.42 29.81 10.27
CA GLU A 105 1.16 30.54 11.29
C GLU A 105 0.21 31.28 12.24
N THR A 106 -0.87 31.84 11.72
CA THR A 106 -1.91 32.52 12.53
C THR A 106 -2.62 31.49 13.42
N VAL A 107 -3.04 30.34 12.91
CA VAL A 107 -3.67 29.28 13.72
C VAL A 107 -2.72 28.81 14.84
N ILE A 108 -1.41 28.66 14.55
CA ILE A 108 -0.39 28.31 15.55
C ILE A 108 -0.23 29.43 16.59
N LYS A 109 -0.16 30.70 16.18
CA LYS A 109 -0.08 31.87 17.06
C LYS A 109 -1.24 31.94 18.06
N TYR A 110 -2.43 31.46 17.64
CA TYR A 110 -3.63 31.47 18.49
C TYR A 110 -3.80 30.22 19.35
N GLY A 111 -2.83 29.27 19.31
CA GLY A 111 -2.72 28.21 20.31
C GLY A 111 -2.75 26.79 19.82
N ALA A 112 -2.80 26.53 18.50
CA ALA A 112 -2.56 25.20 17.96
C ALA A 112 -1.05 24.94 17.85
N ARG A 113 -0.63 23.65 17.85
CA ARG A 113 0.72 23.28 17.46
C ARG A 113 0.74 22.64 16.07
N PRO A 114 1.87 22.64 15.37
CA PRO A 114 2.02 21.88 14.14
C PRO A 114 1.77 20.39 14.39
N ALA A 115 1.04 19.73 13.48
CA ALA A 115 0.84 18.29 13.50
C ALA A 115 2.13 17.57 13.07
N GLU A 116 2.37 16.41 13.65
CA GLU A 116 3.38 15.45 13.17
C GLU A 116 2.87 14.72 11.90
N PRO A 117 3.76 14.11 11.08
CA PRO A 117 3.33 13.27 9.96
C PRO A 117 2.34 12.20 10.42
N GLY A 118 1.23 12.03 9.70
CA GLY A 118 0.19 11.04 10.03
C GLY A 118 -0.62 11.28 11.30
N GLU A 119 -0.43 12.40 12.01
CA GLU A 119 -1.01 12.59 13.35
C GLU A 119 -2.54 12.64 13.36
N PHE A 120 -3.19 13.16 12.32
CA PHE A 120 -4.65 13.13 12.23
C PHE A 120 -5.19 11.71 12.10
N THR A 121 -4.56 10.87 11.29
CA THR A 121 -4.95 9.46 11.12
C THR A 121 -4.61 8.65 12.37
N LYS A 122 -3.48 8.95 13.04
CA LYS A 122 -3.12 8.36 14.32
C LYS A 122 -4.18 8.66 15.40
N ARG A 123 -4.68 9.90 15.49
CA ARG A 123 -5.76 10.27 16.39
C ARG A 123 -7.07 9.56 16.05
N ALA A 124 -7.39 9.41 14.77
CA ALA A 124 -8.54 8.62 14.34
C ALA A 124 -8.45 7.15 14.81
N PHE A 125 -7.26 6.55 14.79
CA PHE A 125 -6.98 5.23 15.34
C PHE A 125 -7.06 5.20 16.87
N LEU A 126 -6.38 6.10 17.57
CA LEU A 126 -6.38 6.17 19.03
C LEU A 126 -7.77 6.43 19.62
N ASN A 127 -8.60 7.19 18.91
CA ASN A 127 -9.99 7.47 19.29
C ASN A 127 -10.96 6.37 18.83
N GLY A 128 -10.47 5.25 18.28
CA GLY A 128 -11.27 4.07 17.92
C GLY A 128 -12.18 4.26 16.68
N ARG A 129 -12.01 5.32 15.90
CA ARG A 129 -12.79 5.54 14.67
C ARG A 129 -12.41 4.54 13.57
N ILE A 130 -11.13 4.24 13.46
CA ILE A 130 -10.56 3.25 12.55
C ILE A 130 -9.58 2.36 13.30
N ASP A 131 -9.37 1.14 12.83
CA ASP A 131 -8.29 0.27 13.33
C ASP A 131 -7.00 0.47 12.53
N LEU A 132 -5.91 -0.22 12.93
CA LEU A 132 -4.60 -0.04 12.33
C LEU A 132 -4.57 -0.45 10.86
N SER A 133 -5.28 -1.52 10.47
CA SER A 133 -5.35 -1.95 9.07
C SER A 133 -6.07 -0.93 8.18
N GLN A 134 -7.10 -0.26 8.71
CA GLN A 134 -7.78 0.82 8.03
C GLN A 134 -6.93 2.09 7.97
N ALA A 135 -6.15 2.37 9.02
CA ALA A 135 -5.21 3.50 9.01
C ALA A 135 -4.14 3.32 7.92
N GLU A 136 -3.53 2.15 7.82
CA GLU A 136 -2.58 1.84 6.74
C GLU A 136 -3.23 1.97 5.35
N ALA A 137 -4.49 1.53 5.20
CA ALA A 137 -5.22 1.67 3.95
C ALA A 137 -5.43 3.14 3.51
N VAL A 138 -5.40 4.12 4.43
CA VAL A 138 -5.47 5.55 4.07
C VAL A 138 -4.26 5.96 3.24
N ILE A 139 -3.05 5.55 3.63
CA ILE A 139 -1.83 5.89 2.87
C ILE A 139 -1.78 5.11 1.55
N ASP A 140 -2.26 3.84 1.56
CA ASP A 140 -2.32 3.02 0.36
C ASP A 140 -3.25 3.62 -0.71
N VAL A 141 -4.42 4.17 -0.31
CA VAL A 141 -5.32 4.88 -1.23
C VAL A 141 -4.66 6.12 -1.83
N ILE A 142 -3.88 6.87 -1.04
CA ILE A 142 -3.19 8.08 -1.49
C ILE A 142 -2.09 7.75 -2.48
N ASN A 143 -1.33 6.68 -2.21
CA ASN A 143 -0.18 6.27 -3.00
C ASN A 143 -0.53 5.29 -4.14
N ALA A 144 -1.79 4.88 -4.26
CA ALA A 144 -2.22 3.93 -5.27
C ALA A 144 -1.89 4.39 -6.69
N GLN A 145 -1.17 3.56 -7.43
CA GLN A 145 -0.68 3.89 -8.77
C GLN A 145 -1.51 3.28 -9.91
N ASN A 146 -2.45 2.38 -9.58
CA ASN A 146 -3.32 1.73 -10.55
C ASN A 146 -4.71 1.47 -9.97
N ASP A 147 -5.68 1.17 -10.84
CA ASP A 147 -7.09 0.98 -10.44
C ASP A 147 -7.29 -0.19 -9.48
N TYR A 148 -6.47 -1.24 -9.60
CA TYR A 148 -6.54 -2.41 -8.72
C TYR A 148 -6.05 -2.05 -7.31
N ALA A 149 -4.95 -1.27 -7.21
CA ALA A 149 -4.45 -0.75 -5.93
C ALA A 149 -5.51 0.12 -5.25
N VAL A 150 -6.14 1.07 -5.99
CA VAL A 150 -7.24 1.90 -5.46
C VAL A 150 -8.38 1.02 -4.94
N LYS A 151 -8.84 0.04 -5.74
CA LYS A 151 -9.97 -0.83 -5.37
C LYS A 151 -9.65 -1.66 -4.13
N SER A 152 -8.44 -2.24 -4.05
CA SER A 152 -7.99 -3.01 -2.89
C SER A 152 -7.89 -2.15 -1.63
N SER A 153 -7.22 -1.00 -1.72
CA SER A 153 -7.04 -0.08 -0.58
C SER A 153 -8.38 0.48 -0.08
N VAL A 154 -9.31 0.82 -0.98
CA VAL A 154 -10.68 1.24 -0.60
C VAL A 154 -11.44 0.10 0.09
N SER A 155 -11.29 -1.16 -0.35
CA SER A 155 -11.88 -2.31 0.33
C SER A 155 -11.32 -2.48 1.75
N GLN A 156 -10.00 -2.35 1.93
CA GLN A 156 -9.36 -2.40 3.24
C GLN A 156 -9.79 -1.22 4.13
N LEU A 157 -9.88 -0.01 3.58
CA LEU A 157 -10.39 1.16 4.29
C LEU A 157 -11.84 0.96 4.79
N LYS A 158 -12.67 0.22 4.05
CA LYS A 158 -14.02 -0.19 4.48
C LYS A 158 -14.01 -1.30 5.53
N GLY A 159 -12.84 -1.82 5.90
CA GLY A 159 -12.65 -2.80 6.97
C GLY A 159 -12.79 -4.26 6.52
N SER A 160 -12.53 -4.61 5.25
CA SER A 160 -12.60 -6.01 4.79
C SER A 160 -11.62 -6.91 5.55
N VAL A 161 -10.36 -6.50 5.70
CA VAL A 161 -9.33 -7.20 6.48
C VAL A 161 -9.71 -7.25 7.95
N SER A 162 -10.11 -6.12 8.52
CA SER A 162 -10.51 -6.00 9.92
C SER A 162 -11.64 -6.97 10.29
N LYS A 163 -12.69 -7.03 9.49
CA LYS A 163 -13.83 -7.95 9.71
C LYS A 163 -13.39 -9.40 9.70
N LYS A 164 -12.54 -9.78 8.76
CA LYS A 164 -12.05 -11.16 8.65
C LYS A 164 -11.16 -11.55 9.81
N VAL A 165 -10.27 -10.66 10.23
CA VAL A 165 -9.40 -10.86 11.39
C VAL A 165 -10.23 -10.98 12.68
N LYS A 166 -11.24 -10.11 12.86
CA LYS A 166 -12.14 -10.17 14.04
C LYS A 166 -12.93 -11.47 14.09
N ASP A 167 -13.47 -11.93 12.95
CA ASP A 167 -14.17 -13.23 12.87
C ASP A 167 -13.25 -14.40 13.28
N LEU A 168 -12.02 -14.45 12.73
CA LEU A 168 -11.07 -15.50 13.10
C LEU A 168 -10.71 -15.44 14.59
N ARG A 169 -10.46 -14.26 15.14
CA ARG A 169 -10.15 -14.06 16.56
C ARG A 169 -11.31 -14.45 17.47
N GLU A 170 -12.54 -14.09 17.12
CA GLU A 170 -13.72 -14.49 17.90
C GLU A 170 -13.86 -16.02 17.95
N ARG A 171 -13.63 -16.69 16.84
CA ARG A 171 -13.66 -18.16 16.75
C ARG A 171 -12.55 -18.80 17.59
N ILE A 172 -11.33 -18.26 17.58
CA ILE A 172 -10.23 -18.74 18.41
C ILE A 172 -10.52 -18.51 19.89
N LEU A 173 -10.96 -17.30 20.24
CA LEU A 173 -11.28 -16.94 21.63
C LEU A 173 -12.36 -17.83 22.22
N TYR A 174 -13.36 -18.21 21.40
CA TYR A 174 -14.39 -19.16 21.83
C TYR A 174 -13.79 -20.52 22.20
N GLN A 175 -12.80 -21.04 21.44
CA GLN A 175 -12.17 -22.31 21.77
C GLN A 175 -11.34 -22.21 23.06
N ILE A 176 -10.58 -21.11 23.23
CA ILE A 176 -9.82 -20.86 24.46
C ILE A 176 -10.78 -20.85 25.68
N ALA A 177 -11.84 -20.04 25.62
CA ALA A 177 -12.80 -19.92 26.71
C ALA A 177 -13.51 -21.25 27.03
N PHE A 178 -13.79 -22.06 26.00
CA PHE A 178 -14.41 -23.38 26.20
C PHE A 178 -13.46 -24.35 26.93
N ILE A 179 -12.18 -24.43 26.49
CA ILE A 179 -11.17 -25.30 27.10
C ILE A 179 -10.94 -24.87 28.57
N GLU A 180 -10.71 -23.57 28.81
CA GLU A 180 -10.48 -23.07 30.17
C GLU A 180 -11.68 -23.31 31.08
N SER A 181 -12.91 -23.11 30.58
CA SER A 181 -14.11 -23.39 31.34
C SER A 181 -14.26 -24.88 31.69
N ALA A 182 -13.85 -25.78 30.80
CA ALA A 182 -13.89 -27.22 31.04
C ALA A 182 -12.80 -27.67 32.03
N LEU A 183 -11.63 -27.04 32.01
CA LEU A 183 -10.56 -27.28 32.99
C LEU A 183 -10.95 -26.79 34.39
N ASP A 184 -11.66 -25.66 34.49
CA ASP A 184 -12.11 -25.08 35.76
C ASP A 184 -13.29 -25.85 36.38
N ASP A 185 -14.19 -26.38 35.56
CA ASP A 185 -15.41 -27.08 36.01
C ASP A 185 -15.62 -28.41 35.27
N PRO A 186 -14.73 -29.41 35.47
CA PRO A 186 -14.75 -30.67 34.73
C PRO A 186 -15.97 -31.56 35.09
N GLU A 187 -16.69 -31.26 36.19
CA GLU A 187 -17.88 -32.00 36.56
C GLU A 187 -19.10 -31.64 35.69
N HIS A 188 -19.12 -30.44 35.12
CA HIS A 188 -20.24 -29.93 34.34
C HIS A 188 -19.92 -29.76 32.86
N ILE A 189 -18.65 -29.61 32.47
CA ILE A 189 -18.20 -29.39 31.10
C ILE A 189 -17.18 -30.49 30.72
N SER A 190 -17.57 -31.41 29.83
CA SER A 190 -16.68 -32.48 29.37
C SER A 190 -15.92 -32.07 28.10
N LEU A 191 -14.64 -32.45 28.02
CA LEU A 191 -13.80 -32.37 26.83
C LEU A 191 -13.81 -33.69 26.01
N ASP A 192 -14.66 -34.68 26.39
CA ASP A 192 -14.73 -35.94 25.64
C ASP A 192 -15.14 -35.71 24.17
N GLY A 193 -14.27 -36.11 23.24
CA GLY A 193 -14.47 -35.92 21.81
C GLY A 193 -14.27 -34.49 21.29
N TYR A 194 -13.88 -33.56 22.16
CA TYR A 194 -13.66 -32.17 21.79
C TYR A 194 -12.42 -31.98 20.88
N GLU A 195 -11.39 -32.81 21.07
CA GLU A 195 -10.20 -32.74 20.21
C GLU A 195 -10.52 -32.94 18.71
N GLU A 196 -11.42 -33.89 18.41
CA GLU A 196 -11.88 -34.15 17.04
C GLU A 196 -12.70 -32.96 16.49
N GLU A 197 -13.56 -32.37 17.32
CA GLU A 197 -14.33 -31.19 16.96
C GLU A 197 -13.42 -29.98 16.73
N LEU A 198 -12.46 -29.75 17.65
CA LEU A 198 -11.47 -28.66 17.55
C LEU A 198 -10.62 -28.82 16.30
N SER A 199 -10.15 -30.05 15.98
CA SER A 199 -9.37 -30.34 14.77
C SER A 199 -10.12 -29.93 13.49
N GLY A 200 -11.40 -30.24 13.37
CA GLY A 200 -12.22 -29.82 12.23
C GLY A 200 -12.40 -28.30 12.12
N LYS A 201 -12.51 -27.60 13.27
CA LYS A 201 -12.56 -26.13 13.30
C LYS A 201 -11.22 -25.52 12.93
N LEU A 202 -10.10 -26.11 13.40
CA LEU A 202 -8.74 -25.69 13.03
C LEU A 202 -8.49 -25.85 11.54
N ASP A 203 -8.95 -26.97 10.90
CA ASP A 203 -8.84 -27.18 9.45
C ASP A 203 -9.52 -26.05 8.67
N THR A 204 -10.67 -25.62 9.12
CA THR A 204 -11.39 -24.52 8.49
C THR A 204 -10.63 -23.20 8.63
N MET A 205 -10.19 -22.87 9.87
CA MET A 205 -9.48 -21.60 10.13
C MET A 205 -8.12 -21.54 9.45
N THR A 206 -7.34 -22.63 9.48
CA THR A 206 -6.05 -22.70 8.79
C THR A 206 -6.21 -22.53 7.29
N GLY A 207 -7.20 -23.20 6.67
CA GLY A 207 -7.49 -23.06 5.25
C GLY A 207 -7.89 -21.63 4.84
N GLU A 208 -8.60 -20.91 5.70
CA GLU A 208 -8.95 -19.50 5.48
C GLU A 208 -7.72 -18.58 5.59
N ILE A 209 -6.86 -18.78 6.60
CA ILE A 209 -5.64 -18.01 6.79
C ILE A 209 -4.64 -18.28 5.65
N GLU A 210 -4.49 -19.55 5.22
CA GLU A 210 -3.65 -19.89 4.06
C GLU A 210 -4.05 -19.15 2.78
N LYS A 211 -5.37 -19.02 2.53
CA LYS A 211 -5.85 -18.24 1.38
C LYS A 211 -5.43 -16.77 1.50
N LEU A 212 -5.54 -16.17 2.70
CA LEU A 212 -5.10 -14.80 2.94
C LEU A 212 -3.57 -14.66 2.77
N VAL A 213 -2.78 -15.60 3.27
CA VAL A 213 -1.32 -15.59 3.10
C VAL A 213 -0.93 -15.70 1.62
N ARG A 214 -1.58 -16.61 0.86
CA ARG A 214 -1.34 -16.73 -0.59
C ARG A 214 -1.74 -15.48 -1.36
N SER A 215 -2.80 -14.79 -0.95
CA SER A 215 -3.21 -13.54 -1.60
C SER A 215 -2.20 -12.41 -1.42
N ALA A 216 -1.29 -12.52 -0.44
CA ALA A 216 -0.33 -11.45 -0.15
C ALA A 216 0.73 -11.28 -1.26
N ASP A 217 1.11 -12.33 -1.96
CA ASP A 217 2.08 -12.22 -3.04
C ASP A 217 1.48 -11.45 -4.23
N SER A 218 0.23 -11.74 -4.58
CA SER A 218 -0.51 -11.00 -5.59
C SER A 218 -0.85 -9.57 -5.10
N GLY A 219 -1.20 -9.41 -3.83
CA GLY A 219 -1.50 -8.12 -3.21
C GLY A 219 -0.32 -7.16 -3.25
N ARG A 220 0.91 -7.65 -3.00
CA ARG A 220 2.14 -6.85 -3.13
C ARG A 220 2.32 -6.33 -4.56
N VAL A 221 2.17 -7.19 -5.55
CA VAL A 221 2.27 -6.80 -6.97
C VAL A 221 1.22 -5.77 -7.35
N VAL A 222 0.00 -5.88 -6.82
CA VAL A 222 -1.08 -4.92 -7.05
C VAL A 222 -0.76 -3.57 -6.42
N SER A 223 -0.26 -3.55 -5.19
CA SER A 223 0.00 -2.32 -4.42
C SER A 223 1.27 -1.61 -4.88
N GLU A 224 2.39 -2.33 -4.95
CA GLU A 224 3.71 -1.78 -5.23
C GLU A 224 4.02 -1.72 -6.73
N GLY A 225 3.33 -2.50 -7.56
CA GLY A 225 3.66 -2.73 -8.96
C GLY A 225 4.64 -3.88 -9.18
N ILE A 226 4.87 -4.22 -10.45
CA ILE A 226 5.72 -5.33 -10.88
C ILE A 226 7.15 -4.83 -11.02
N ARG A 227 8.07 -5.29 -10.17
CA ARG A 227 9.50 -4.99 -10.29
C ARG A 227 10.03 -5.69 -11.54
N THR A 228 10.42 -4.89 -12.53
CA THR A 228 10.71 -5.37 -13.88
C THR A 228 12.14 -5.01 -14.28
N VAL A 229 12.88 -5.97 -14.82
CA VAL A 229 14.18 -5.72 -15.45
C VAL A 229 14.09 -5.98 -16.95
N ILE A 230 14.71 -5.10 -17.75
CA ILE A 230 14.79 -5.26 -19.20
C ILE A 230 16.21 -5.72 -19.56
N LEU A 231 16.32 -6.97 -20.02
CA LEU A 231 17.56 -7.59 -20.44
C LEU A 231 17.66 -7.66 -21.98
N GLY A 232 18.86 -7.74 -22.49
CA GLY A 232 19.12 -7.91 -23.93
C GLY A 232 20.48 -7.33 -24.30
N LYS A 233 21.01 -7.75 -25.45
CA LYS A 233 22.31 -7.28 -25.97
C LYS A 233 22.32 -5.77 -26.24
N PRO A 234 23.49 -5.15 -26.35
CA PRO A 234 23.62 -3.79 -26.90
C PRO A 234 22.91 -3.67 -28.24
N ASN A 235 22.20 -2.57 -28.45
CA ASN A 235 21.45 -2.29 -29.68
C ASN A 235 20.30 -3.26 -30.02
N ALA A 236 19.86 -4.12 -29.10
CA ALA A 236 18.64 -4.94 -29.27
C ALA A 236 17.34 -4.11 -29.25
N GLY A 237 17.42 -2.84 -28.86
CA GLY A 237 16.27 -1.93 -28.84
C GLY A 237 15.67 -1.71 -27.44
N LYS A 238 16.41 -1.99 -26.37
CA LYS A 238 15.97 -1.75 -24.98
C LYS A 238 15.57 -0.30 -24.73
N SER A 239 16.43 0.66 -25.09
CA SER A 239 16.15 2.10 -24.93
C SER A 239 14.97 2.56 -25.77
N SER A 240 14.81 2.00 -26.99
CA SER A 240 13.66 2.30 -27.84
C SER A 240 12.36 1.75 -27.21
N LEU A 241 12.40 0.53 -26.68
CA LEU A 241 11.27 -0.04 -25.95
C LEU A 241 10.90 0.82 -24.73
N MET A 242 11.91 1.23 -23.93
CA MET A 242 11.69 2.13 -22.80
C MET A 242 11.01 3.44 -23.21
N ASN A 243 11.48 4.07 -24.28
CA ASN A 243 10.89 5.32 -24.78
C ASN A 243 9.42 5.13 -25.22
N VAL A 244 9.10 3.99 -25.83
CA VAL A 244 7.71 3.66 -26.19
C VAL A 244 6.85 3.44 -24.95
N LEU A 245 7.38 2.73 -23.96
CA LEU A 245 6.67 2.48 -22.70
C LEU A 245 6.49 3.75 -21.85
N LEU A 246 7.44 4.70 -21.96
CA LEU A 246 7.41 6.02 -21.30
C LEU A 246 6.66 7.11 -22.08
N GLY A 247 6.18 6.83 -23.29
CA GLY A 247 5.52 7.81 -24.17
C GLY A 247 4.43 8.63 -23.48
N GLU A 248 4.23 9.90 -23.91
CA GLU A 248 3.51 10.99 -23.21
C GLU A 248 2.11 10.68 -22.68
N GLU A 249 1.42 9.68 -23.21
CA GLU A 249 0.08 9.26 -22.74
C GLU A 249 0.11 8.07 -21.76
N ARG A 250 1.25 7.39 -21.58
CA ARG A 250 1.37 6.13 -20.82
C ARG A 250 2.18 6.24 -19.53
N ALA A 251 2.99 7.27 -19.37
CA ALA A 251 3.82 7.46 -18.17
C ALA A 251 3.46 8.73 -17.42
N ILE A 252 3.04 8.58 -16.17
CA ILE A 252 3.03 9.69 -15.21
C ILE A 252 4.28 9.54 -14.37
N VAL A 253 5.33 10.28 -14.69
CA VAL A 253 6.50 10.44 -13.81
C VAL A 253 6.03 11.26 -12.61
N THR A 254 5.80 10.63 -11.49
CA THR A 254 5.53 11.33 -10.23
C THR A 254 6.87 11.58 -9.55
N ASP A 255 7.33 12.83 -9.56
CA ASP A 255 8.34 13.28 -8.61
C ASP A 255 7.77 13.20 -7.20
N ILE A 256 7.90 12.06 -6.54
CA ILE A 256 7.62 11.96 -5.11
C ILE A 256 8.80 12.62 -4.41
N ALA A 257 8.61 13.88 -3.98
CA ALA A 257 9.60 14.61 -3.20
C ALA A 257 9.84 13.86 -1.87
N GLY A 258 10.97 13.17 -1.76
CA GLY A 258 11.38 12.47 -0.54
C GLY A 258 12.22 11.19 -0.74
N THR A 259 12.27 10.62 -1.94
CA THR A 259 13.08 9.42 -2.24
C THR A 259 14.33 9.79 -3.04
N THR A 260 15.17 10.68 -2.49
CA THR A 260 16.51 10.93 -3.02
C THR A 260 17.50 10.01 -2.34
N ARG A 261 17.94 9.01 -3.08
CA ARG A 261 19.25 8.33 -3.14
C ARG A 261 19.09 6.84 -3.31
N ASP A 262 19.53 6.39 -4.45
CA ASP A 262 20.31 5.20 -4.77
C ASP A 262 19.79 4.24 -5.84
N THR A 263 18.65 4.43 -6.52
CA THR A 263 18.39 3.75 -7.80
C THR A 263 17.45 4.61 -8.65
N LEU A 264 17.80 4.85 -9.93
CA LEU A 264 16.90 5.47 -10.91
C LEU A 264 15.84 4.40 -11.27
N GLU A 265 14.79 4.30 -10.48
CA GLU A 265 13.62 3.49 -10.81
C GLU A 265 12.67 4.34 -11.67
N GLU A 266 12.24 3.80 -12.79
CA GLU A 266 11.23 4.43 -13.63
C GLU A 266 9.90 3.68 -13.48
N HIS A 267 8.83 4.42 -13.19
CA HIS A 267 7.49 3.88 -13.03
C HIS A 267 6.70 4.03 -14.33
N ILE A 268 6.26 2.93 -14.91
CA ILE A 268 5.48 2.89 -16.14
C ILE A 268 4.07 2.40 -15.82
N ARG A 269 3.04 3.12 -16.28
CA ARG A 269 1.64 2.71 -16.16
C ARG A 269 1.12 2.23 -17.52
N MET A 270 0.57 1.03 -17.55
CA MET A 270 -0.01 0.39 -18.73
C MET A 270 -1.39 -0.16 -18.36
N HIS A 271 -2.49 0.47 -18.79
CA HIS A 271 -3.89 0.02 -18.63
C HIS A 271 -4.22 -0.72 -17.31
N GLY A 272 -3.87 -0.08 -16.18
CA GLY A 272 -4.13 -0.63 -14.84
C GLY A 272 -3.00 -1.48 -14.26
N ILE A 273 -1.86 -1.66 -14.97
CA ILE A 273 -0.66 -2.31 -14.48
C ILE A 273 0.41 -1.25 -14.19
N SER A 274 1.14 -1.41 -13.09
CA SER A 274 2.33 -0.62 -12.78
C SER A 274 3.58 -1.47 -12.92
N LEU A 275 4.52 -1.03 -13.77
CA LEU A 275 5.86 -1.63 -13.89
C LEU A 275 6.88 -0.70 -13.25
N ASN A 276 7.66 -1.22 -12.32
CA ASN A 276 8.78 -0.51 -11.70
C ASN A 276 10.06 -1.03 -12.36
N ILE A 277 10.62 -0.25 -13.27
CA ILE A 277 11.80 -0.67 -14.01
C ILE A 277 13.04 -0.45 -13.13
N ILE A 278 13.70 -1.54 -12.77
CA ILE A 278 14.94 -1.54 -12.00
C ILE A 278 16.16 -1.53 -12.92
N ASP A 279 17.25 -0.90 -12.45
CA ASP A 279 18.55 -0.78 -13.18
C ASP A 279 18.46 -0.07 -14.54
N THR A 280 17.82 1.11 -14.56
CA THR A 280 17.74 1.95 -15.79
C THR A 280 19.10 2.50 -16.25
N ALA A 281 20.12 2.51 -15.39
CA ALA A 281 21.47 2.96 -15.74
C ALA A 281 22.10 2.10 -16.85
N GLY A 282 21.93 0.77 -16.81
CA GLY A 282 22.38 -0.14 -17.85
C GLY A 282 21.65 0.01 -19.20
N ILE A 283 20.51 0.70 -19.23
CA ILE A 283 19.71 0.92 -20.43
C ILE A 283 20.08 2.25 -21.12
N ARG A 284 20.56 3.25 -20.35
CA ARG A 284 20.87 4.61 -20.85
C ARG A 284 22.32 4.82 -21.27
N GLU A 285 23.27 4.01 -20.73
CA GLU A 285 24.68 4.13 -21.13
C GLU A 285 24.91 3.44 -22.47
N THR A 286 25.22 4.25 -23.46
CA THR A 286 25.73 3.85 -24.78
C THR A 286 27.24 3.72 -24.73
N ASP A 287 27.71 2.59 -25.27
CA ASP A 287 29.07 2.34 -25.77
C ASP A 287 30.23 2.09 -24.79
N ASP A 288 30.76 0.88 -24.91
CA ASP A 288 32.16 0.52 -24.91
C ASP A 288 32.93 0.15 -23.65
N VAL A 289 32.48 -0.01 -22.42
CA VAL A 289 33.44 -0.47 -21.37
C VAL A 289 32.95 -1.54 -20.39
N VAL A 290 31.80 -2.22 -20.56
CA VAL A 290 31.36 -3.07 -19.44
C VAL A 290 30.74 -4.43 -19.84
N GLU A 291 31.45 -5.28 -20.61
CA GLU A 291 30.94 -6.66 -20.84
C GLU A 291 30.95 -7.57 -19.60
N GLN A 292 31.91 -7.45 -18.70
CA GLN A 292 31.97 -8.31 -17.50
C GLN A 292 31.23 -7.77 -16.27
N ILE A 293 31.14 -6.46 -16.11
CA ILE A 293 30.37 -5.82 -15.02
C ILE A 293 28.86 -5.91 -15.34
N GLY A 294 28.46 -5.92 -16.61
CA GLY A 294 27.08 -6.02 -17.06
C GLY A 294 26.40 -7.34 -16.68
N VAL A 295 27.08 -8.47 -16.81
CA VAL A 295 26.50 -9.81 -16.49
C VAL A 295 26.23 -9.96 -15.00
N SER A 296 27.13 -9.51 -14.13
CA SER A 296 26.94 -9.59 -12.68
C SER A 296 25.81 -8.69 -12.19
N ARG A 297 25.68 -7.47 -12.74
CA ARG A 297 24.57 -6.56 -12.46
C ARG A 297 23.24 -7.10 -12.98
N ALA A 298 23.22 -7.60 -14.22
CA ALA A 298 22.04 -8.22 -14.81
C ALA A 298 21.53 -9.39 -13.98
N LYS A 299 22.44 -10.19 -13.40
CA LYS A 299 22.07 -11.28 -12.51
C LYS A 299 21.46 -10.79 -11.21
N LEU A 300 22.07 -9.80 -10.56
CA LEU A 300 21.53 -9.19 -9.34
C LEU A 300 20.16 -8.56 -9.59
N ALA A 301 20.00 -7.78 -10.66
CA ALA A 301 18.72 -7.18 -11.03
C ALA A 301 17.65 -8.25 -11.35
N ALA A 302 18.05 -9.36 -12.01
CA ALA A 302 17.15 -10.47 -12.29
C ALA A 302 16.75 -11.25 -11.02
N ASP A 303 17.61 -11.29 -9.99
CA ASP A 303 17.29 -11.91 -8.70
C ASP A 303 16.28 -11.09 -7.89
N GLU A 304 16.25 -9.78 -8.08
CA GLU A 304 15.32 -8.86 -7.42
C GLU A 304 14.02 -8.61 -8.20
N ALA A 305 13.98 -8.96 -9.49
CA ALA A 305 12.84 -8.69 -10.36
C ALA A 305 11.72 -9.72 -10.20
N ASP A 306 10.48 -9.23 -10.26
CA ASP A 306 9.27 -10.07 -10.39
C ASP A 306 9.05 -10.51 -11.84
N LEU A 307 9.51 -9.69 -12.81
CA LEU A 307 9.38 -9.92 -14.25
C LEU A 307 10.68 -9.58 -14.97
N ILE A 308 11.08 -10.44 -15.88
CA ILE A 308 12.18 -10.17 -16.82
C ILE A 308 11.58 -9.98 -18.20
N ILE A 309 11.88 -8.85 -18.84
CA ILE A 309 11.60 -8.59 -20.26
C ILE A 309 12.91 -8.80 -21.03
N TYR A 310 13.03 -9.89 -21.76
CA TYR A 310 14.20 -10.19 -22.59
C TYR A 310 13.97 -9.71 -24.01
N VAL A 311 14.76 -8.72 -24.46
CA VAL A 311 14.67 -8.11 -25.80
C VAL A 311 15.73 -8.72 -26.71
N VAL A 312 15.27 -9.37 -27.79
CA VAL A 312 16.09 -10.01 -28.83
C VAL A 312 15.99 -9.23 -30.13
N ASP A 313 17.12 -8.99 -30.77
CA ASP A 313 17.17 -8.38 -32.13
C ASP A 313 16.84 -9.44 -33.16
N GLY A 314 15.65 -9.40 -33.77
CA GLY A 314 15.20 -10.35 -34.77
C GLY A 314 15.98 -10.35 -36.09
N SER A 315 16.74 -9.27 -36.36
CA SER A 315 17.53 -9.11 -37.58
C SER A 315 18.91 -9.77 -37.52
N ARG A 316 19.29 -10.42 -36.42
CA ARG A 316 20.62 -11.02 -36.19
C ARG A 316 20.49 -12.44 -35.65
N GLU A 317 21.47 -13.30 -35.94
CA GLU A 317 21.56 -14.61 -35.34
C GLU A 317 21.84 -14.55 -33.81
N LEU A 318 21.39 -15.60 -33.11
CA LEU A 318 21.66 -15.76 -31.67
C LEU A 318 23.15 -16.13 -31.46
N ASP A 319 23.75 -15.59 -30.40
CA ASP A 319 25.14 -15.87 -30.01
C ASP A 319 25.25 -16.35 -28.54
N GLU A 320 26.50 -16.46 -28.06
CA GLU A 320 26.79 -16.93 -26.68
C GLU A 320 26.18 -16.01 -25.59
N ASN A 321 26.09 -14.71 -25.83
CA ASN A 321 25.48 -13.76 -24.90
C ASN A 321 23.97 -14.00 -24.78
N ASP A 322 23.30 -14.31 -25.91
CA ASP A 322 21.89 -14.70 -25.87
C ASP A 322 21.70 -16.00 -25.09
N ALA A 323 22.60 -16.98 -25.26
CA ALA A 323 22.54 -18.24 -24.52
C ALA A 323 22.66 -18.03 -23.00
N GLN A 324 23.53 -17.11 -22.55
CA GLN A 324 23.67 -16.77 -21.12
C GLN A 324 22.40 -16.10 -20.57
N ILE A 325 21.77 -15.20 -21.32
CA ILE A 325 20.52 -14.55 -20.89
C ILE A 325 19.38 -15.58 -20.86
N MET A 326 19.31 -16.48 -21.86
CA MET A 326 18.30 -17.54 -21.89
C MET A 326 18.43 -18.50 -20.69
N GLU A 327 19.67 -18.82 -20.27
CA GLU A 327 19.90 -19.61 -19.06
C GLU A 327 19.46 -18.87 -17.80
N LEU A 328 19.74 -17.56 -17.72
CA LEU A 328 19.35 -16.71 -16.59
C LEU A 328 17.83 -16.64 -16.40
N ILE A 329 17.05 -16.63 -17.48
CA ILE A 329 15.58 -16.51 -17.42
C ILE A 329 14.85 -17.85 -17.27
N ARG A 330 15.54 -18.99 -17.35
CA ARG A 330 14.95 -20.34 -17.41
C ARG A 330 13.91 -20.57 -16.31
N ASP A 331 14.29 -20.34 -15.05
CA ASP A 331 13.46 -20.65 -13.88
C ASP A 331 12.75 -19.40 -13.31
N ARG A 332 12.75 -18.27 -14.05
CA ARG A 332 12.15 -17.00 -13.64
C ARG A 332 10.95 -16.65 -14.48
N LYS A 333 10.06 -15.78 -13.95
CA LYS A 333 8.98 -15.20 -14.75
C LYS A 333 9.58 -14.27 -15.78
N ALA A 334 9.43 -14.59 -17.06
CA ALA A 334 9.99 -13.83 -18.16
C ALA A 334 9.09 -13.81 -19.38
N VAL A 335 9.16 -12.71 -20.13
CA VAL A 335 8.58 -12.54 -21.47
C VAL A 335 9.72 -12.22 -22.43
N VAL A 336 9.75 -12.90 -23.58
CA VAL A 336 10.75 -12.64 -24.63
C VAL A 336 10.14 -11.78 -25.71
N LEU A 337 10.80 -10.69 -26.04
CA LEU A 337 10.39 -9.77 -27.11
C LEU A 337 11.30 -9.97 -28.32
N LEU A 338 10.77 -10.46 -29.42
CA LEU A 338 11.44 -10.49 -30.71
C LEU A 338 11.24 -9.11 -31.35
N ASN A 339 12.25 -8.24 -31.19
CA ASN A 339 12.18 -6.85 -31.62
C ASN A 339 12.74 -6.65 -33.03
N LYS A 340 12.45 -5.49 -33.62
CA LYS A 340 12.84 -5.06 -34.97
C LYS A 340 12.16 -5.89 -36.08
N THR A 341 10.90 -6.26 -35.87
CA THR A 341 10.11 -6.96 -36.88
C THR A 341 9.77 -6.09 -38.10
N ASP A 342 10.10 -4.81 -38.06
CA ASP A 342 10.12 -3.89 -39.23
C ASP A 342 11.27 -4.17 -40.21
N LEU A 343 12.26 -4.99 -39.81
CA LEU A 343 13.37 -5.43 -40.62
C LEU A 343 13.17 -6.90 -41.06
N GLU A 344 14.04 -7.37 -41.99
CA GLU A 344 14.08 -8.79 -42.33
C GLU A 344 14.53 -9.62 -41.10
N THR A 345 13.65 -10.50 -40.63
CA THR A 345 13.89 -11.31 -39.44
C THR A 345 14.63 -12.61 -39.82
N VAL A 346 15.71 -12.90 -39.08
CA VAL A 346 16.53 -14.12 -39.21
C VAL A 346 16.10 -15.18 -38.19
N ILE A 347 15.44 -14.77 -37.12
CA ILE A 347 15.01 -15.61 -35.99
C ILE A 347 13.48 -15.69 -35.99
N SER A 348 12.90 -16.88 -35.77
CA SER A 348 11.45 -17.04 -35.64
C SER A 348 11.01 -17.07 -34.16
N GLU A 349 9.72 -16.76 -33.91
CA GLU A 349 9.11 -16.88 -32.58
C GLU A 349 9.20 -18.31 -32.06
N GLU A 350 8.93 -19.31 -32.90
CA GLU A 350 8.92 -20.74 -32.56
C GLU A 350 10.30 -21.17 -32.04
N LEU A 351 11.38 -20.76 -32.74
CA LEU A 351 12.75 -21.04 -32.30
C LEU A 351 13.09 -20.48 -30.93
N LEU A 352 12.66 -19.24 -30.66
CA LEU A 352 12.87 -18.63 -29.35
C LEU A 352 12.03 -19.29 -28.27
N GLN A 353 10.78 -19.66 -28.59
CA GLN A 353 9.91 -20.38 -27.67
C GLN A 353 10.45 -21.76 -27.33
N GLU A 354 10.97 -22.51 -28.30
CA GLU A 354 11.61 -23.81 -28.11
C GLU A 354 12.85 -23.68 -27.19
N LYS A 355 13.70 -22.67 -27.43
CA LYS A 355 14.94 -22.46 -26.68
C LYS A 355 14.73 -21.95 -25.26
N THR A 356 13.73 -21.10 -25.04
CA THR A 356 13.52 -20.41 -23.75
C THR A 356 12.42 -21.03 -22.91
N GLY A 357 11.47 -21.73 -23.52
CA GLY A 357 10.24 -22.20 -22.85
C GLY A 357 9.33 -21.06 -22.36
N LYS A 358 9.54 -19.82 -22.85
CA LYS A 358 8.82 -18.62 -22.43
C LYS A 358 7.90 -18.13 -23.52
N THR A 359 6.92 -17.29 -23.15
CA THR A 359 6.06 -16.60 -24.13
C THR A 359 6.92 -15.62 -24.93
N VAL A 360 6.86 -15.73 -26.27
CA VAL A 360 7.55 -14.87 -27.22
C VAL A 360 6.53 -13.94 -27.87
N ILE A 361 6.88 -12.68 -28.02
CA ILE A 361 6.04 -11.65 -28.64
C ILE A 361 6.86 -10.90 -29.66
N SER A 362 6.41 -10.89 -30.92
CA SER A 362 6.98 -10.05 -31.96
C SER A 362 6.55 -8.61 -31.81
N ILE A 363 7.54 -7.71 -31.78
CA ILE A 363 7.34 -6.25 -31.65
C ILE A 363 8.23 -5.48 -32.64
N SER A 364 7.82 -4.27 -32.96
CA SER A 364 8.72 -3.23 -33.43
C SER A 364 8.63 -2.02 -32.51
N ALA A 365 9.66 -1.85 -31.67
CA ALA A 365 9.74 -0.66 -30.81
C ALA A 365 9.82 0.65 -31.60
N LYS A 366 10.29 0.61 -32.87
CA LYS A 366 10.36 1.76 -33.77
C LYS A 366 8.99 2.15 -34.32
N GLU A 367 8.15 1.17 -34.65
CA GLU A 367 6.81 1.37 -35.23
C GLU A 367 5.71 1.21 -34.17
N GLU A 368 6.07 1.03 -32.90
CA GLU A 368 5.17 0.88 -31.73
C GLU A 368 4.18 -0.27 -31.88
N THR A 369 4.53 -1.31 -32.65
CA THR A 369 3.67 -2.47 -32.88
C THR A 369 3.93 -3.59 -31.86
N GLY A 370 2.88 -4.34 -31.49
CA GLY A 370 2.97 -5.48 -30.57
C GLY A 370 2.97 -5.13 -29.08
N ILE A 371 2.96 -3.85 -28.72
CA ILE A 371 2.96 -3.40 -27.30
C ILE A 371 1.68 -3.83 -26.58
N ASP A 372 0.53 -3.78 -27.25
CA ASP A 372 -0.75 -4.23 -26.66
C ASP A 372 -0.74 -5.74 -26.32
N LYS A 373 0.04 -6.55 -27.08
CA LYS A 373 0.21 -7.97 -26.76
C LYS A 373 1.10 -8.17 -25.53
N LEU A 374 2.17 -7.37 -25.40
CA LEU A 374 3.03 -7.39 -24.22
C LEU A 374 2.22 -7.07 -22.96
N GLU A 375 1.42 -6.02 -23.03
CA GLU A 375 0.55 -5.59 -21.95
C GLU A 375 -0.43 -6.69 -21.50
N LYS A 376 -1.16 -7.29 -22.44
CA LYS A 376 -2.06 -8.42 -22.17
C LYS A 376 -1.33 -9.63 -21.59
N THR A 377 -0.12 -9.91 -22.08
CA THR A 377 0.68 -11.05 -21.58
C THR A 377 1.12 -10.80 -20.14
N ILE A 378 1.55 -9.60 -19.80
CA ILE A 378 1.89 -9.24 -18.41
C ILE A 378 0.65 -9.33 -17.53
N GLN A 379 -0.49 -8.82 -18.01
CA GLN A 379 -1.77 -8.91 -17.30
C GLN A 379 -2.12 -10.36 -16.98
N ASN A 380 -2.05 -11.25 -17.95
CA ASN A 380 -2.32 -12.67 -17.76
C ASN A 380 -1.33 -13.34 -16.79
N LEU A 381 -0.05 -12.96 -16.82
CA LEU A 381 0.98 -13.53 -15.94
C LEU A 381 0.82 -13.18 -14.47
N PHE A 382 0.25 -12.00 -14.16
CA PHE A 382 0.21 -11.46 -12.81
C PHE A 382 -1.20 -11.24 -12.27
N TYR A 383 -2.22 -11.07 -13.11
CA TYR A 383 -3.57 -10.68 -12.70
C TYR A 383 -4.66 -11.67 -13.17
N GLU A 384 -4.50 -12.40 -14.29
CA GLU A 384 -5.49 -13.39 -14.72
C GLU A 384 -5.20 -14.78 -14.14
N GLY A 385 -6.22 -15.36 -13.47
CA GLY A 385 -6.21 -16.73 -12.93
C GLY A 385 -5.84 -16.87 -11.45
N SER A 386 -5.30 -15.83 -10.80
CA SER A 386 -4.98 -15.87 -9.38
C SER A 386 -5.79 -14.89 -8.52
N ILE A 387 -6.53 -13.96 -9.13
CA ILE A 387 -7.25 -12.91 -8.41
C ILE A 387 -8.70 -12.82 -8.96
N ASP A 388 -9.64 -13.38 -8.21
CA ASP A 388 -11.06 -13.10 -8.41
C ASP A 388 -11.40 -11.80 -7.65
N PHE A 389 -11.27 -10.66 -8.34
CA PHE A 389 -11.48 -9.32 -7.75
C PHE A 389 -12.90 -9.05 -7.24
N ASN A 390 -13.83 -9.99 -7.40
CA ASN A 390 -15.22 -9.72 -7.07
C ASN A 390 -15.55 -9.88 -5.59
N ASP A 391 -14.78 -10.67 -4.80
CA ASP A 391 -15.04 -10.86 -3.36
C ASP A 391 -13.79 -11.26 -2.52
N GLU A 392 -12.57 -11.40 -3.10
CA GLU A 392 -11.41 -11.83 -2.34
C GLU A 392 -10.72 -10.66 -1.61
N ILE A 393 -10.42 -10.89 -0.33
CA ILE A 393 -9.63 -9.97 0.49
C ILE A 393 -8.16 -10.14 0.08
N LEU A 394 -7.56 -9.10 -0.50
CA LEU A 394 -6.14 -9.06 -0.83
C LEU A 394 -5.35 -8.50 0.35
N ILE A 395 -4.33 -9.23 0.78
CA ILE A 395 -3.35 -8.74 1.75
C ILE A 395 -2.24 -8.05 0.98
N THR A 396 -2.13 -6.74 1.13
CA THR A 396 -1.12 -5.90 0.44
C THR A 396 0.09 -5.58 1.32
N ASN A 397 -0.07 -5.69 2.63
CA ASN A 397 0.92 -5.28 3.61
C ASN A 397 1.74 -6.48 4.13
N VAL A 398 3.08 -6.35 4.11
CA VAL A 398 4.01 -7.38 4.59
C VAL A 398 3.82 -7.69 6.08
N ARG A 399 3.52 -6.67 6.90
CA ARG A 399 3.21 -6.84 8.32
C ARG A 399 2.01 -7.77 8.54
N HIS A 400 0.93 -7.56 7.75
CA HIS A 400 -0.26 -8.43 7.81
C HIS A 400 0.08 -9.86 7.39
N LYS A 401 0.87 -10.03 6.30
CA LYS A 401 1.32 -11.36 5.85
C LYS A 401 2.09 -12.07 6.94
N THR A 402 3.04 -11.40 7.59
CA THR A 402 3.85 -11.98 8.68
C THR A 402 2.99 -12.38 9.87
N ALA A 403 2.08 -11.52 10.31
CA ALA A 403 1.17 -11.82 11.42
C ALA A 403 0.23 -13.01 11.10
N LEU A 404 -0.31 -13.07 9.87
CA LEU A 404 -1.11 -14.22 9.41
C LEU A 404 -0.29 -15.51 9.37
N GLN A 405 0.96 -15.45 8.90
CA GLN A 405 1.85 -16.61 8.86
C GLN A 405 2.19 -17.12 10.26
N ASN A 406 2.46 -16.21 11.22
CA ASN A 406 2.70 -16.58 12.60
C ASN A 406 1.46 -17.23 13.23
N ALA A 407 0.29 -16.62 13.06
CA ALA A 407 -0.98 -17.19 13.54
C ALA A 407 -1.26 -18.58 12.95
N LEU A 408 -0.97 -18.76 11.65
CA LEU A 408 -1.10 -20.05 10.97
C LEU A 408 -0.18 -21.11 11.60
N ASN A 409 1.09 -20.74 11.86
CA ASN A 409 2.06 -21.64 12.50
C ASN A 409 1.59 -22.04 13.90
N SER A 410 1.08 -21.10 14.70
CA SER A 410 0.54 -21.40 16.05
C SER A 410 -0.66 -22.33 15.98
N LEU A 411 -1.59 -22.14 15.02
CA LEU A 411 -2.71 -23.08 14.84
C LEU A 411 -2.25 -24.48 14.38
N TYR A 412 -1.16 -24.58 13.62
CA TYR A 412 -0.57 -25.88 13.30
C TYR A 412 0.07 -26.54 14.52
N MET A 413 0.66 -25.76 15.44
CA MET A 413 1.17 -26.29 16.71
C MET A 413 0.02 -26.85 17.58
N VAL A 414 -1.15 -26.19 17.60
CA VAL A 414 -2.36 -26.76 18.28
C VAL A 414 -2.71 -28.12 17.67
N LYS A 415 -2.75 -28.25 16.34
CA LYS A 415 -3.05 -29.54 15.69
C LYS A 415 -2.02 -30.61 16.04
N GLN A 416 -0.74 -30.27 16.04
CA GLN A 416 0.33 -31.17 16.42
C GLN A 416 0.22 -31.62 17.89
N SER A 417 -0.18 -30.71 18.78
CA SER A 417 -0.43 -31.01 20.21
C SER A 417 -1.58 -31.99 20.38
N ILE A 418 -2.67 -31.85 19.59
CA ILE A 418 -3.79 -32.80 19.56
C ILE A 418 -3.31 -34.17 19.06
N GLU A 419 -2.57 -34.24 17.95
CA GLU A 419 -2.05 -35.49 17.38
C GLU A 419 -1.11 -36.22 18.37
N ASN A 420 -0.34 -35.47 19.14
CA ASN A 420 0.59 -35.97 20.16
C ASN A 420 -0.11 -36.26 21.52
N GLN A 421 -1.42 -36.07 21.62
CA GLN A 421 -2.19 -36.27 22.85
C GLN A 421 -1.59 -35.48 24.04
N MET A 422 -1.22 -34.22 23.78
CA MET A 422 -0.71 -33.34 24.83
C MET A 422 -1.86 -32.88 25.75
N PRO A 423 -1.58 -32.56 26.99
CA PRO A 423 -2.59 -31.99 27.90
C PRO A 423 -3.23 -30.73 27.32
N GLU A 424 -4.50 -30.50 27.60
CA GLU A 424 -5.33 -29.44 27.01
C GLU A 424 -4.81 -28.03 27.32
N ASP A 425 -4.13 -27.83 28.45
CA ASP A 425 -3.50 -26.54 28.81
C ASP A 425 -2.48 -26.10 27.75
N PHE A 426 -1.82 -27.04 27.03
CA PHE A 426 -0.90 -26.68 25.92
C PHE A 426 -1.64 -26.14 24.71
N LEU A 427 -2.87 -26.59 24.46
CA LEU A 427 -3.68 -26.13 23.33
C LEU A 427 -4.03 -24.64 23.48
N THR A 428 -4.31 -24.18 24.72
CA THR A 428 -4.67 -22.79 24.98
C THR A 428 -3.51 -21.83 24.76
N ILE A 429 -2.25 -22.26 25.02
CA ILE A 429 -1.06 -21.44 24.81
C ILE A 429 -0.92 -21.08 23.33
N ASP A 430 -0.96 -22.07 22.45
CA ASP A 430 -0.80 -21.86 21.01
C ASP A 430 -2.01 -21.16 20.39
N LEU A 431 -3.23 -21.42 20.90
CA LEU A 431 -4.44 -20.68 20.50
C LEU A 431 -4.33 -19.21 20.90
N MET A 432 -3.81 -18.91 22.08
CA MET A 432 -3.63 -17.54 22.56
C MET A 432 -2.59 -16.81 21.70
N ASP A 433 -1.47 -17.46 21.36
CA ASP A 433 -0.49 -16.85 20.44
C ASP A 433 -1.11 -16.54 19.08
N ALA A 434 -1.86 -17.47 18.48
CA ALA A 434 -2.58 -17.21 17.24
C ALA A 434 -3.56 -16.02 17.35
N TYR A 435 -4.28 -15.92 18.48
CA TYR A 435 -5.19 -14.81 18.76
C TYR A 435 -4.46 -13.47 18.85
N GLU A 436 -3.30 -13.42 19.53
CA GLU A 436 -2.49 -12.22 19.67
C GLU A 436 -1.86 -11.80 18.34
N GLN A 437 -1.29 -12.74 17.56
CA GLN A 437 -0.72 -12.46 16.25
C GLN A 437 -1.77 -11.82 15.33
N LEU A 438 -2.98 -12.36 15.26
CA LEU A 438 -4.06 -11.76 14.49
C LEU A 438 -4.45 -10.37 15.03
N GLY A 439 -4.39 -10.15 16.35
CA GLY A 439 -4.67 -8.87 16.99
C GLY A 439 -3.73 -7.76 16.55
N THR A 440 -2.47 -8.09 16.28
CA THR A 440 -1.48 -7.10 15.82
C THR A 440 -1.88 -6.45 14.49
N ILE A 441 -2.61 -7.17 13.61
CA ILE A 441 -3.07 -6.65 12.32
C ILE A 441 -3.99 -5.44 12.50
N ILE A 442 -4.91 -5.52 13.44
CA ILE A 442 -5.92 -4.48 13.70
C ILE A 442 -5.48 -3.47 14.78
N GLY A 443 -4.29 -3.65 15.35
CA GLY A 443 -3.71 -2.73 16.33
C GLY A 443 -4.10 -3.04 17.77
N GLU A 444 -4.60 -4.25 18.06
CA GLU A 444 -4.76 -4.74 19.42
C GLU A 444 -3.43 -5.36 19.89
N ALA A 445 -2.96 -5.00 21.09
CA ALA A 445 -1.67 -5.44 21.65
C ALA A 445 -0.42 -5.01 20.84
N VAL A 446 -0.44 -3.83 20.26
CA VAL A 446 0.70 -3.27 19.51
C VAL A 446 1.49 -2.30 20.38
N GLU A 447 2.81 -2.38 20.35
CA GLU A 447 3.70 -1.45 21.04
C GLU A 447 3.65 -0.04 20.42
N ASP A 448 3.82 0.99 21.27
CA ASP A 448 3.80 2.40 20.88
C ASP A 448 4.80 2.73 19.76
N ASP A 449 5.98 2.07 19.77
CA ASP A 449 7.04 2.32 18.79
C ASP A 449 6.63 1.89 17.38
N LEU A 450 5.95 0.74 17.23
CA LEU A 450 5.44 0.29 15.94
C LEU A 450 4.34 1.23 15.41
N VAL A 451 3.45 1.70 16.27
CA VAL A 451 2.42 2.69 15.90
C VAL A 451 3.10 3.96 15.39
N ASN A 452 4.12 4.46 16.08
CA ASN A 452 4.87 5.66 15.66
C ASN A 452 5.61 5.46 14.33
N GLU A 453 6.19 4.28 14.09
CA GLU A 453 6.86 3.96 12.82
C GLU A 453 5.88 3.96 11.64
N ILE A 454 4.71 3.33 11.80
CA ILE A 454 3.69 3.28 10.75
C ILE A 454 3.24 4.70 10.39
N PHE A 455 2.86 5.51 11.37
CA PHE A 455 2.37 6.86 11.11
C PHE A 455 3.46 7.83 10.66
N GLY A 456 4.72 7.60 11.01
CA GLY A 456 5.86 8.39 10.53
C GLY A 456 6.06 8.35 9.01
N LYS A 457 5.50 7.35 8.33
CA LYS A 457 5.52 7.22 6.84
C LYS A 457 4.43 8.02 6.14
N PHE A 458 3.51 8.63 6.88
CA PHE A 458 2.40 9.40 6.31
C PHE A 458 2.81 10.83 5.93
N CYS A 459 2.05 11.42 5.02
CA CYS A 459 2.20 12.84 4.68
C CYS A 459 1.73 13.75 5.82
N MET A 460 2.29 14.97 5.90
CA MET A 460 1.78 16.04 6.77
C MET A 460 0.34 16.39 6.39
N GLY A 461 -0.53 16.61 7.38
CA GLY A 461 -1.95 16.93 7.15
C GLY A 461 -2.89 15.71 7.01
N LYS A 462 -2.36 14.50 7.20
CA LYS A 462 -3.13 13.24 7.28
C LYS A 462 -2.99 12.54 8.61
#